data_30c9e6d83bb1aebeeab67c7764ffa5a4
#
_entry.id   30c9e6d83bb1aebeeab67c7764ffa5a4
#
_cell.length_a   1.000
_cell.length_b   1.000
_cell.length_c   1.000
_cell.angle_alpha   90.00
_cell.angle_beta   90.00
_cell.angle_gamma   90.00
#
_symmetry.space_group_name_H-M   'P 1'
#
loop_
_entity.id
_entity.type
_entity.pdbx_description
1 polymer ?
#
loop_
_entity_poly.entity_id
_entity_poly.type
_entity_poly.pdbx_seq_one_letter_code
_entity_poly.pdbx_strand_id
1 'polypeptide(L)'
;MKAIVFIIYTLGISTLFVQCKSVSSLSSKEEVNTVLNAWHKAAAEANFDAYFNIMTPNSHFIGTDATENWGYEDFKAYAKPHFDKGSAWAFTTLERTIFIAPKKELAWFDEHLDTQMGICRGSGVLKKVNGQWKIAHYVLSIAVPNEHVRSLTTLKKEWDEAHIKNLTKN
;
A
#
# COMPACT_ATOMS: atom_id res chain seq x y z
N MET A 1 8.51 20.30 -87.45
CA MET A 1 9.14 20.44 -86.12
C MET A 1 8.15 20.04 -85.06
N LYS A 2 8.31 18.84 -84.41
CA LYS A 2 7.41 18.31 -83.39
C LYS A 2 8.03 18.55 -82.04
N ALA A 3 7.43 19.36 -81.19
CA ALA A 3 7.85 19.58 -79.79
C ALA A 3 7.37 18.42 -78.93
N ILE A 4 8.32 17.75 -78.24
CA ILE A 4 8.02 16.70 -77.29
C ILE A 4 8.01 17.35 -75.89
N VAL A 5 6.82 17.30 -75.26
CA VAL A 5 6.61 17.76 -73.86
C VAL A 5 6.90 16.58 -72.90
N PHE A 6 7.97 16.71 -72.10
CA PHE A 6 8.27 15.78 -71.02
C PHE A 6 7.51 16.19 -69.78
N ILE A 7 6.57 15.35 -69.32
CA ILE A 7 5.87 15.51 -68.04
C ILE A 7 6.64 14.71 -66.99
N ILE A 8 7.29 15.40 -66.04
CA ILE A 8 7.98 14.79 -64.90
C ILE A 8 6.95 14.64 -63.80
N TYR A 9 6.61 13.36 -63.50
CA TYR A 9 5.81 13.02 -62.29
C TYR A 9 6.77 12.94 -61.11
N THR A 10 6.69 13.90 -60.20
CA THR A 10 7.37 13.83 -58.89
C THR A 10 6.48 13.04 -57.94
N LEU A 11 6.88 11.80 -57.66
CA LEU A 11 6.23 10.95 -56.66
C LEU A 11 6.62 11.42 -55.24
N GLY A 12 5.75 12.16 -54.58
CA GLY A 12 5.95 12.62 -53.20
C GLY A 12 5.79 11.44 -52.23
N ILE A 13 6.90 10.91 -51.69
CA ILE A 13 6.90 9.93 -50.63
C ILE A 13 6.60 10.65 -49.32
N SER A 14 5.33 10.58 -48.85
CA SER A 14 4.90 11.05 -47.54
C SER A 14 5.33 10.04 -46.48
N THR A 15 6.43 10.27 -45.80
CA THR A 15 6.87 9.46 -44.66
C THR A 15 6.01 9.80 -43.44
N LEU A 16 5.07 8.92 -43.11
CA LEU A 16 4.32 8.96 -41.87
C LEU A 16 5.27 8.61 -40.68
N PHE A 17 5.75 9.63 -40.00
CA PHE A 17 6.42 9.42 -38.69
C PHE A 17 5.36 8.98 -37.68
N VAL A 18 5.29 7.67 -37.43
CA VAL A 18 4.58 7.11 -36.26
C VAL A 18 5.39 7.47 -35.04
N GLN A 19 5.00 8.53 -34.35
CA GLN A 19 5.59 8.94 -33.08
C GLN A 19 5.09 7.98 -32.01
N CYS A 20 5.85 6.90 -31.77
CA CYS A 20 5.66 6.03 -30.61
C CYS A 20 5.86 6.87 -29.36
N LYS A 21 4.78 7.32 -28.71
CA LYS A 21 4.86 7.84 -27.34
C LYS A 21 5.35 6.69 -26.46
N SER A 22 6.59 6.75 -25.99
CA SER A 22 7.07 5.88 -24.93
C SER A 22 6.20 6.15 -23.69
N VAL A 23 5.35 5.20 -23.33
CA VAL A 23 4.69 5.20 -22.02
C VAL A 23 5.82 5.09 -21.01
N SER A 24 6.14 6.18 -20.32
CA SER A 24 7.09 6.17 -19.22
C SER A 24 6.60 5.14 -18.20
N SER A 25 7.33 4.03 -18.04
CA SER A 25 7.03 3.07 -16.97
C SER A 25 7.25 3.75 -15.62
N LEU A 26 6.29 3.61 -14.70
CA LEU A 26 6.42 4.10 -13.34
C LEU A 26 7.69 3.52 -12.69
N SER A 27 8.35 4.31 -11.86
CA SER A 27 9.41 3.78 -11.01
C SER A 27 8.83 2.79 -9.99
N SER A 28 9.63 1.85 -9.50
CA SER A 28 9.16 0.87 -8.50
C SER A 28 8.63 1.53 -7.23
N LYS A 29 9.11 2.72 -6.86
CA LYS A 29 8.57 3.49 -5.73
C LYS A 29 7.17 4.02 -6.03
N GLU A 30 6.94 4.53 -7.24
CA GLU A 30 5.62 5.02 -7.68
C GLU A 30 4.62 3.86 -7.80
N GLU A 31 5.06 2.69 -8.29
CA GLU A 31 4.24 1.47 -8.32
C GLU A 31 3.78 1.09 -6.90
N VAL A 32 4.70 1.01 -5.94
CA VAL A 32 4.41 0.68 -4.54
C VAL A 32 3.49 1.72 -3.92
N ASN A 33 3.76 3.01 -4.13
CA ASN A 33 2.93 4.10 -3.62
C ASN A 33 1.48 4.01 -4.15
N THR A 34 1.32 3.70 -5.42
CA THR A 34 0.00 3.50 -6.06
C THR A 34 -0.76 2.33 -5.41
N VAL A 35 -0.08 1.21 -5.15
CA VAL A 35 -0.67 0.04 -4.50
C VAL A 35 -1.12 0.36 -3.08
N LEU A 36 -0.30 1.05 -2.28
CA LEU A 36 -0.64 1.43 -0.92
C LEU A 36 -1.82 2.43 -0.87
N ASN A 37 -1.85 3.40 -1.78
CA ASN A 37 -2.97 4.33 -1.90
C ASN A 37 -4.28 3.59 -2.29
N ALA A 38 -4.21 2.65 -3.22
CA ALA A 38 -5.35 1.82 -3.60
C ALA A 38 -5.85 0.95 -2.44
N TRP A 39 -4.93 0.45 -1.61
CA TRP A 39 -5.24 -0.35 -0.43
C TRP A 39 -5.99 0.45 0.64
N HIS A 40 -5.50 1.64 1.02
CA HIS A 40 -6.20 2.54 1.94
C HIS A 40 -7.55 2.99 1.38
N LYS A 41 -7.61 3.30 0.09
CA LYS A 41 -8.86 3.66 -0.58
C LYS A 41 -9.89 2.54 -0.52
N ALA A 42 -9.48 1.29 -0.78
CA ALA A 42 -10.37 0.14 -0.71
C ALA A 42 -10.99 -0.06 0.69
N ALA A 43 -10.22 0.22 1.76
CA ALA A 43 -10.75 0.21 3.13
C ALA A 43 -11.77 1.34 3.36
N ALA A 44 -11.45 2.57 2.95
CA ALA A 44 -12.33 3.73 3.09
C ALA A 44 -13.65 3.57 2.32
N GLU A 45 -13.62 2.89 1.17
CA GLU A 45 -14.79 2.59 0.33
C GLU A 45 -15.48 1.27 0.72
N ALA A 46 -15.04 0.60 1.77
CA ALA A 46 -15.52 -0.72 2.19
C ALA A 46 -15.49 -1.78 1.06
N ASN A 47 -14.53 -1.67 0.14
CA ASN A 47 -14.35 -2.63 -0.94
C ASN A 47 -13.47 -3.79 -0.46
N PHE A 48 -14.13 -4.80 0.14
CA PHE A 48 -13.48 -5.94 0.78
C PHE A 48 -12.58 -6.72 -0.18
N ASP A 49 -13.08 -7.05 -1.36
CA ASP A 49 -12.32 -7.85 -2.33
C ASP A 49 -11.10 -7.09 -2.86
N ALA A 50 -11.24 -5.81 -3.20
CA ALA A 50 -10.12 -4.99 -3.63
C ALA A 50 -9.06 -4.87 -2.53
N TYR A 51 -9.47 -4.70 -1.26
CA TYR A 51 -8.57 -4.60 -0.12
C TYR A 51 -7.74 -5.87 0.06
N PHE A 52 -8.38 -7.03 0.15
CA PHE A 52 -7.71 -8.30 0.42
C PHE A 52 -6.96 -8.85 -0.81
N ASN A 53 -7.38 -8.51 -2.02
CA ASN A 53 -6.64 -8.87 -3.24
C ASN A 53 -5.27 -8.18 -3.36
N ILE A 54 -5.05 -7.07 -2.66
CA ILE A 54 -3.75 -6.38 -2.60
C ILE A 54 -2.80 -7.07 -1.61
N MET A 55 -3.30 -7.87 -0.69
CA MET A 55 -2.50 -8.62 0.28
C MET A 55 -2.08 -10.00 -0.28
N THR A 56 -1.01 -10.56 0.26
CA THR A 56 -0.63 -11.94 -0.07
C THR A 56 -1.38 -12.94 0.81
N PRO A 57 -1.63 -14.17 0.35
CA PRO A 57 -2.35 -15.19 1.14
C PRO A 57 -1.65 -15.62 2.44
N ASN A 58 -0.38 -15.29 2.59
CA ASN A 58 0.42 -15.52 3.80
C ASN A 58 0.87 -14.22 4.46
N SER A 59 0.12 -13.14 4.25
CA SER A 59 0.39 -11.86 4.91
C SER A 59 0.01 -11.88 6.38
N HIS A 60 0.65 -10.97 7.13
CA HIS A 60 0.29 -10.67 8.51
C HIS A 60 -0.10 -9.21 8.65
N PHE A 61 -1.14 -8.96 9.43
CA PHE A 61 -1.57 -7.63 9.84
C PHE A 61 -1.46 -7.55 11.36
N ILE A 62 -0.70 -6.57 11.84
CA ILE A 62 -0.55 -6.28 13.27
C ILE A 62 -1.25 -4.96 13.54
N GLY A 63 -2.29 -5.01 14.34
CA GLY A 63 -3.09 -3.84 14.71
C GLY A 63 -2.49 -3.07 15.88
N THR A 64 -3.28 -2.15 16.43
CA THR A 64 -2.83 -1.22 17.48
C THR A 64 -2.84 -1.81 18.88
N ASP A 65 -3.57 -2.89 19.10
CA ASP A 65 -3.58 -3.63 20.37
C ASP A 65 -2.54 -4.76 20.33
N ALA A 66 -1.88 -5.03 21.44
CA ALA A 66 -0.82 -6.04 21.51
C ALA A 66 -1.31 -7.48 21.28
N THR A 67 -2.61 -7.72 21.31
CA THR A 67 -3.22 -9.02 20.97
C THR A 67 -3.57 -9.15 19.48
N GLU A 68 -3.50 -8.06 18.74
CA GLU A 68 -3.89 -7.98 17.33
C GLU A 68 -2.73 -8.37 16.40
N ASN A 69 -2.55 -9.68 16.21
CA ASN A 69 -1.56 -10.24 15.26
C ASN A 69 -2.27 -11.32 14.45
N TRP A 70 -2.77 -10.95 13.29
CA TRP A 70 -3.58 -11.81 12.44
C TRP A 70 -2.83 -12.28 11.20
N GLY A 71 -2.94 -13.57 10.91
CA GLY A 71 -2.71 -14.11 9.58
C GLY A 71 -3.80 -13.64 8.61
N TYR A 72 -3.60 -13.85 7.32
CA TYR A 72 -4.48 -13.36 6.26
C TYR A 72 -5.96 -13.76 6.45
N GLU A 73 -6.26 -15.03 6.73
CA GLU A 73 -7.64 -15.50 6.87
C GLU A 73 -8.29 -14.99 8.16
N ASP A 74 -7.55 -14.94 9.27
CA ASP A 74 -8.05 -14.39 10.54
C ASP A 74 -8.35 -12.90 10.40
N PHE A 75 -7.47 -12.17 9.71
CA PHE A 75 -7.70 -10.75 9.44
C PHE A 75 -8.91 -10.52 8.53
N LYS A 76 -9.13 -11.37 7.52
CA LYS A 76 -10.36 -11.32 6.70
C LYS A 76 -11.61 -11.54 7.54
N ALA A 77 -11.59 -12.53 8.42
CA ALA A 77 -12.71 -12.82 9.31
C ALA A 77 -13.01 -11.66 10.26
N TYR A 78 -11.98 -11.05 10.85
CA TYR A 78 -12.09 -9.86 11.69
C TYR A 78 -12.64 -8.66 10.91
N ALA A 79 -12.11 -8.41 9.73
CA ALA A 79 -12.46 -7.23 8.93
C ALA A 79 -13.86 -7.31 8.31
N LYS A 80 -14.33 -8.51 7.95
CA LYS A 80 -15.58 -8.71 7.19
C LYS A 80 -16.78 -7.95 7.76
N PRO A 81 -17.09 -8.02 9.07
CA PRO A 81 -18.24 -7.29 9.64
C PRO A 81 -18.11 -5.76 9.53
N HIS A 82 -16.89 -5.22 9.51
CA HIS A 82 -16.65 -3.79 9.35
C HIS A 82 -16.93 -3.35 7.90
N PHE A 83 -16.42 -4.10 6.93
CA PHE A 83 -16.69 -3.86 5.52
C PHE A 83 -18.18 -4.00 5.17
N ASP A 84 -18.87 -4.99 5.72
CA ASP A 84 -20.30 -5.22 5.47
C ASP A 84 -21.21 -4.08 5.98
N LYS A 85 -20.75 -3.30 6.94
CA LYS A 85 -21.46 -2.09 7.40
C LYS A 85 -21.29 -0.89 6.45
N GLY A 86 -20.54 -1.04 5.34
CA GLY A 86 -20.29 0.02 4.38
C GLY A 86 -19.26 1.05 4.83
N SER A 87 -18.55 0.81 5.94
CA SER A 87 -17.49 1.66 6.48
C SER A 87 -16.52 0.79 7.27
N ALA A 88 -15.33 0.54 6.74
CA ALA A 88 -14.28 -0.16 7.47
C ALA A 88 -13.46 0.87 8.29
N TRP A 89 -12.34 1.31 7.74
CA TRP A 89 -11.51 2.39 8.30
C TRP A 89 -11.05 3.32 7.19
N ALA A 90 -10.91 4.60 7.50
CA ALA A 90 -10.44 5.61 6.57
C ALA A 90 -9.17 6.25 7.14
N PHE A 91 -8.06 6.09 6.42
CA PHE A 91 -6.77 6.65 6.76
C PHE A 91 -6.31 7.61 5.67
N THR A 92 -5.89 8.81 6.05
CA THR A 92 -5.28 9.77 5.14
C THR A 92 -3.77 9.74 5.31
N THR A 93 -3.04 9.38 4.27
CA THR A 93 -1.57 9.41 4.30
C THR A 93 -1.09 10.86 4.39
N LEU A 94 -0.32 11.17 5.44
CA LEU A 94 0.33 12.46 5.64
C LEU A 94 1.70 12.50 5.00
N GLU A 95 2.49 11.45 5.22
CA GLU A 95 3.80 11.24 4.60
C GLU A 95 4.09 9.74 4.46
N ARG A 96 4.95 9.38 3.51
CA ARG A 96 5.37 7.99 3.30
C ARG A 96 6.77 7.92 2.73
N THR A 97 7.62 7.07 3.31
CA THR A 97 8.95 6.76 2.79
C THR A 97 8.96 5.32 2.27
N ILE A 98 9.42 5.12 1.04
CA ILE A 98 9.46 3.80 0.40
C ILE A 98 10.90 3.44 0.04
N PHE A 99 11.30 2.24 0.40
CA PHE A 99 12.59 1.63 0.10
C PHE A 99 12.39 0.41 -0.81
N ILE A 100 13.22 0.29 -1.83
CA ILE A 100 13.16 -0.82 -2.79
C ILE A 100 14.44 -1.64 -2.68
N ALA A 101 14.31 -2.95 -2.51
CA ALA A 101 15.46 -3.86 -2.52
C ALA A 101 16.15 -3.87 -3.89
N PRO A 102 17.47 -4.16 -3.97
CA PRO A 102 18.25 -4.10 -5.21
C PRO A 102 17.65 -4.91 -6.37
N LYS A 103 17.07 -6.09 -6.10
CA LYS A 103 16.40 -6.94 -7.10
C LYS A 103 15.02 -6.49 -7.50
N LYS A 104 14.47 -5.43 -6.87
CA LYS A 104 13.12 -4.90 -7.10
C LYS A 104 12.00 -5.93 -6.92
N GLU A 105 12.21 -6.91 -6.06
CA GLU A 105 11.23 -7.96 -5.72
C GLU A 105 10.61 -7.75 -4.35
N LEU A 106 11.26 -6.92 -3.52
CA LEU A 106 10.86 -6.57 -2.16
C LEU A 106 10.89 -5.05 -1.99
N ALA A 107 9.91 -4.53 -1.27
CA ALA A 107 9.87 -3.15 -0.80
C ALA A 107 9.47 -3.13 0.67
N TRP A 108 9.97 -2.13 1.41
CA TRP A 108 9.45 -1.80 2.74
C TRP A 108 9.16 -0.31 2.80
N PHE A 109 8.31 0.07 3.71
CA PHE A 109 7.89 1.45 3.87
C PHE A 109 7.53 1.77 5.31
N ASP A 110 7.53 3.03 5.61
CA ASP A 110 6.87 3.63 6.77
C ASP A 110 5.99 4.81 6.32
N GLU A 111 4.94 5.09 7.10
CA GLU A 111 4.02 6.17 6.81
C GLU A 111 3.44 6.77 8.09
N HIS A 112 3.11 8.06 8.06
CA HIS A 112 2.22 8.68 9.02
C HIS A 112 0.82 8.83 8.40
N LEU A 113 -0.16 8.50 9.22
CA LEU A 113 -1.57 8.47 8.84
C LEU A 113 -2.37 9.36 9.77
N ASP A 114 -3.26 10.18 9.23
CA ASP A 114 -4.36 10.79 9.97
C ASP A 114 -5.52 9.79 10.04
N THR A 115 -5.96 9.48 11.25
CA THR A 115 -6.98 8.46 11.53
C THR A 115 -7.92 8.94 12.62
N GLN A 116 -9.02 8.20 12.85
CA GLN A 116 -9.92 8.45 13.99
C GLN A 116 -9.24 8.28 15.37
N MET A 117 -8.04 7.68 15.42
CA MET A 117 -7.22 7.53 16.62
C MET A 117 -6.15 8.65 16.74
N GLY A 118 -6.24 9.68 15.89
CA GLY A 118 -5.19 10.68 15.70
C GLY A 118 -4.06 10.17 14.80
N ILE A 119 -2.85 10.67 14.99
CA ILE A 119 -1.70 10.26 14.17
C ILE A 119 -1.30 8.83 14.51
N CYS A 120 -1.34 7.97 13.50
CA CYS A 120 -0.81 6.62 13.55
C CYS A 120 0.45 6.50 12.68
N ARG A 121 1.28 5.51 12.99
CA ARG A 121 2.38 5.06 12.14
C ARG A 121 2.02 3.71 11.54
N GLY A 122 2.01 3.67 10.20
CA GLY A 122 2.00 2.43 9.45
C GLY A 122 3.41 2.06 9.01
N SER A 123 3.72 0.79 8.97
CA SER A 123 4.92 0.26 8.33
C SER A 123 4.66 -1.12 7.76
N GLY A 124 5.39 -1.50 6.72
CA GLY A 124 5.13 -2.80 6.14
C GLY A 124 6.11 -3.21 5.07
N VAL A 125 5.85 -4.41 4.56
CA VAL A 125 6.65 -5.04 3.51
C VAL A 125 5.74 -5.46 2.36
N LEU A 126 6.14 -5.11 1.15
CA LEU A 126 5.54 -5.62 -0.08
C LEU A 126 6.52 -6.54 -0.80
N LYS A 127 5.99 -7.53 -1.50
CA LYS A 127 6.74 -8.36 -2.42
C LYS A 127 6.08 -8.41 -3.80
N LYS A 128 6.86 -8.59 -4.86
CA LYS A 128 6.32 -8.85 -6.20
C LYS A 128 5.87 -10.31 -6.31
N VAL A 129 4.61 -10.49 -6.68
CA VAL A 129 4.00 -11.80 -6.97
C VAL A 129 3.44 -11.71 -8.38
N ASN A 130 3.94 -12.51 -9.31
CA ASN A 130 3.56 -12.49 -10.73
C ASN A 130 3.63 -11.05 -11.33
N GLY A 131 4.70 -10.32 -11.00
CA GLY A 131 4.93 -8.96 -11.49
C GLY A 131 4.14 -7.86 -10.78
N GLN A 132 3.25 -8.18 -9.86
CA GLN A 132 2.43 -7.23 -9.10
C GLN A 132 2.94 -7.07 -7.67
N TRP A 133 2.96 -5.84 -7.15
CA TRP A 133 3.25 -5.60 -5.74
C TRP A 133 2.07 -6.00 -4.86
N LYS A 134 2.35 -6.79 -3.83
CA LYS A 134 1.39 -7.29 -2.84
C LYS A 134 1.91 -7.05 -1.44
N ILE A 135 1.04 -6.66 -0.51
CA ILE A 135 1.38 -6.48 0.90
C ILE A 135 1.59 -7.85 1.55
N ALA A 136 2.77 -8.07 2.13
CA ALA A 136 3.13 -9.29 2.83
C ALA A 136 3.13 -9.12 4.36
N HIS A 137 3.31 -7.91 4.84
CA HIS A 137 3.31 -7.58 6.26
C HIS A 137 2.90 -6.12 6.45
N TYR A 138 2.11 -5.84 7.47
CA TYR A 138 1.74 -4.48 7.86
C TYR A 138 1.61 -4.37 9.38
N VAL A 139 2.10 -3.27 9.92
CA VAL A 139 1.98 -2.91 11.34
C VAL A 139 1.36 -1.53 11.42
N LEU A 140 0.34 -1.38 12.25
CA LEU A 140 -0.26 -0.10 12.60
C LEU A 140 -0.02 0.18 14.09
N SER A 141 0.42 1.39 14.42
CA SER A 141 0.64 1.81 15.81
C SER A 141 0.16 3.24 16.02
N ILE A 142 -0.46 3.52 17.16
CA ILE A 142 -0.77 4.89 17.56
C ILE A 142 0.56 5.61 17.89
N ALA A 143 0.80 6.78 17.28
CA ALA A 143 1.97 7.60 17.58
C ALA A 143 1.68 8.45 18.82
N VAL A 144 2.44 8.21 19.90
CA VAL A 144 2.26 8.92 21.17
C VAL A 144 3.36 9.96 21.33
N PRO A 145 3.02 11.26 21.55
CA PRO A 145 4.00 12.30 21.90
C PRO A 145 4.77 11.93 23.16
N ASN A 146 6.08 12.21 23.17
CA ASN A 146 6.96 11.84 24.29
C ASN A 146 6.48 12.37 25.65
N GLU A 147 5.91 13.56 25.69
CA GLU A 147 5.35 14.16 26.90
C GLU A 147 4.15 13.39 27.48
N HIS A 148 3.47 12.58 26.69
CA HIS A 148 2.31 11.77 27.11
C HIS A 148 2.64 10.32 27.43
N VAL A 149 3.86 9.85 27.13
CA VAL A 149 4.27 8.45 27.36
C VAL A 149 4.08 8.04 28.81
N ARG A 150 4.47 8.89 29.77
CA ARG A 150 4.33 8.59 31.21
C ARG A 150 2.87 8.36 31.62
N SER A 151 1.97 9.21 31.15
CA SER A 151 0.54 9.09 31.46
C SER A 151 -0.05 7.83 30.85
N LEU A 152 0.29 7.56 29.59
CA LEU A 152 -0.16 6.35 28.90
C LEU A 152 0.35 5.08 29.57
N THR A 153 1.64 5.00 29.93
CA THR A 153 2.21 3.83 30.59
C THR A 153 1.61 3.59 31.97
N THR A 154 1.23 4.66 32.68
CA THR A 154 0.50 4.54 33.95
C THR A 154 -0.90 3.99 33.71
N LEU A 155 -1.62 4.48 32.71
CA LEU A 155 -2.98 4.04 32.38
C LEU A 155 -3.05 2.56 32.02
N LYS A 156 -2.10 2.07 31.24
CA LYS A 156 -2.11 0.68 30.73
C LYS A 156 -1.37 -0.32 31.62
N LYS A 157 -0.79 0.11 32.75
CA LYS A 157 0.12 -0.69 33.58
C LYS A 157 -0.46 -2.04 33.98
N GLU A 158 -1.66 -2.08 34.54
CA GLU A 158 -2.30 -3.32 35.03
C GLU A 158 -2.55 -4.31 33.89
N TRP A 159 -3.03 -3.79 32.75
CA TRP A 159 -3.25 -4.60 31.57
C TRP A 159 -1.91 -5.18 31.03
N ASP A 160 -0.87 -4.35 30.93
CA ASP A 160 0.46 -4.77 30.46
C ASP A 160 1.04 -5.88 31.36
N GLU A 161 0.98 -5.69 32.68
CA GLU A 161 1.47 -6.67 33.64
C GLU A 161 0.76 -8.03 33.53
N ALA A 162 -0.57 -8.01 33.33
CA ALA A 162 -1.35 -9.20 33.10
C ALA A 162 -1.01 -9.89 31.77
N HIS A 163 -0.86 -9.12 30.71
CA HIS A 163 -0.52 -9.65 29.37
C HIS A 163 0.90 -10.21 29.33
N ILE A 164 1.89 -9.53 29.91
CA ILE A 164 3.27 -10.02 30.05
C ILE A 164 3.30 -11.39 30.76
N LYS A 165 2.57 -11.53 31.87
CA LYS A 165 2.47 -12.83 32.58
C LYS A 165 1.94 -13.94 31.68
N ASN A 166 1.00 -13.64 30.80
CA ASN A 166 0.46 -14.63 29.86
C ASN A 166 1.47 -15.04 28.80
N LEU A 167 2.22 -14.08 28.22
CA LEU A 167 3.25 -14.32 27.22
C LEU A 167 4.48 -15.06 27.76
N THR A 168 4.81 -14.90 29.06
CA THR A 168 6.02 -15.47 29.69
C THR A 168 5.77 -16.80 30.39
N LYS A 169 4.56 -17.35 30.34
CA LYS A 169 4.22 -18.66 30.94
C LYS A 169 4.57 -19.87 30.06
N ASN A 170 5.13 -19.66 28.87
CA ASN A 170 5.52 -20.72 27.93
C ASN A 170 7.01 -21.10 28.07
#